data_40fd5aa8d279e0b383cb20fc29f2fec3
#
_entry.id   40fd5aa8d279e0b383cb20fc29f2fec3
#
_cell.length_a   1.000
_cell.length_b   1.000
_cell.length_c   1.000
_cell.angle_alpha   90.00
_cell.angle_beta   90.00
_cell.angle_gamma   90.00
#
_symmetry.space_group_name_H-M   'P 1'
#
loop_
_entity.id
_entity.type
_entity.pdbx_description
1 polymer ?
#
loop_
_entity_poly.entity_id
_entity_poly.type
_entity_poly.pdbx_seq_one_letter_code
_entity_poly.pdbx_strand_id
1 'polypeptide(L)'
;MRKTGILFAVLAFAMTSTIDLLAGALAGVTLPDTVKVEGRTLLLNGLGLRKKFVVKVYVAGLYLEQKSSDPSAILKADAPKRIVMHFVRNVSKEQIADAFAESFANNTPDARNTMKAEIDQFLGALESVNDGDEVVLTYLPATGTTLAINGKDKLRI
;
A
#
# COMPACT_ATOMS: atom_id res chain seq x y z
N MET A 1 -47.59 -26.47 14.79
CA MET A 1 -47.17 -25.09 14.51
C MET A 1 -45.76 -24.79 15.03
N ARG A 2 -44.74 -25.62 14.77
CA ARG A 2 -43.37 -25.44 15.26
C ARG A 2 -42.25 -25.63 14.20
N LYS A 3 -42.63 -25.80 12.94
CA LYS A 3 -41.62 -26.02 11.87
C LYS A 3 -41.34 -24.82 10.97
N THR A 4 -42.16 -23.76 11.06
CA THR A 4 -42.00 -22.56 10.22
C THR A 4 -41.00 -21.55 10.81
N GLY A 5 -40.80 -21.56 12.13
CA GLY A 5 -39.86 -20.63 12.80
C GLY A 5 -38.38 -21.00 12.60
N ILE A 6 -38.07 -22.28 12.42
CA ILE A 6 -36.69 -22.75 12.26
C ILE A 6 -36.16 -22.43 10.84
N LEU A 7 -37.05 -22.47 9.84
CA LEU A 7 -36.66 -22.15 8.46
C LEU A 7 -36.31 -20.66 8.27
N PHE A 8 -37.01 -19.78 9.02
CA PHE A 8 -36.75 -18.35 8.97
C PHE A 8 -35.45 -17.95 9.70
N ALA A 9 -35.11 -18.66 10.78
CA ALA A 9 -33.87 -18.42 11.51
C ALA A 9 -32.61 -18.87 10.73
N VAL A 10 -32.73 -19.95 9.93
CA VAL A 10 -31.63 -20.42 9.07
C VAL A 10 -31.43 -19.51 7.87
N LEU A 11 -32.49 -18.91 7.33
CA LEU A 11 -32.39 -17.98 6.20
C LEU A 11 -31.81 -16.61 6.63
N ALA A 12 -32.03 -16.19 7.88
CA ALA A 12 -31.47 -14.94 8.41
C ALA A 12 -29.96 -15.04 8.72
N PHE A 13 -29.44 -16.26 8.97
CA PHE A 13 -28.01 -16.47 9.24
C PHE A 13 -27.18 -16.56 7.94
N ALA A 14 -27.80 -16.85 6.81
CA ALA A 14 -27.11 -16.95 5.51
C ALA A 14 -26.90 -15.58 4.82
N MET A 15 -27.39 -14.49 5.40
CA MET A 15 -27.26 -13.14 4.84
C MET A 15 -26.31 -12.21 5.60
N THR A 16 -25.46 -12.75 6.47
CA THR A 16 -24.25 -12.05 6.86
C THR A 16 -23.15 -12.30 5.82
N SER A 17 -23.43 -12.03 4.56
CA SER A 17 -22.37 -11.63 3.64
C SER A 17 -21.76 -10.41 4.28
N THR A 18 -20.56 -10.55 4.81
CA THR A 18 -19.69 -9.44 5.09
C THR A 18 -19.64 -8.62 3.81
N ILE A 19 -20.38 -7.54 3.78
CA ILE A 19 -20.14 -6.48 2.80
C ILE A 19 -18.76 -5.98 3.22
N ASP A 20 -17.71 -6.52 2.59
CA ASP A 20 -16.43 -5.84 2.57
C ASP A 20 -16.74 -4.46 1.98
N LEU A 21 -16.83 -3.48 2.86
CA LEU A 21 -16.96 -2.10 2.45
C LEU A 21 -15.69 -1.78 1.67
N LEU A 22 -15.81 -1.76 0.36
CA LEU A 22 -14.73 -1.43 -0.55
C LEU A 22 -14.49 0.08 -0.45
N ALA A 23 -13.59 0.49 0.42
CA ALA A 23 -13.36 1.90 0.73
C ALA A 23 -12.67 2.67 -0.39
N GLY A 24 -12.00 2.02 -1.27
CA GLY A 24 -11.21 2.76 -2.24
C GLY A 24 -11.17 2.16 -3.62
N ALA A 25 -11.95 2.73 -4.55
CA ALA A 25 -11.79 2.45 -5.98
C ALA A 25 -11.27 3.70 -6.70
N LEU A 26 -10.16 3.56 -7.41
CA LEU A 26 -9.58 4.63 -8.22
C LEU A 26 -9.00 4.03 -9.50
N ALA A 27 -9.37 4.62 -10.64
CA ALA A 27 -8.87 4.21 -11.96
C ALA A 27 -9.06 2.72 -12.31
N GLY A 28 -10.10 2.06 -11.76
CA GLY A 28 -10.39 0.64 -11.97
C GLY A 28 -9.71 -0.30 -10.98
N VAL A 29 -8.90 0.22 -10.05
CA VAL A 29 -8.27 -0.54 -8.97
C VAL A 29 -9.06 -0.35 -7.69
N THR A 30 -9.33 -1.43 -6.99
CA THR A 30 -9.95 -1.43 -5.66
C THR A 30 -8.96 -1.96 -4.65
N LEU A 31 -8.66 -1.18 -3.61
CA LEU A 31 -7.85 -1.60 -2.48
C LEU A 31 -8.74 -1.81 -1.23
N PRO A 32 -8.39 -2.77 -0.35
CA PRO A 32 -9.20 -3.06 0.84
C PRO A 32 -9.21 -1.90 1.84
N ASP A 33 -10.30 -1.75 2.59
CA ASP A 33 -10.45 -0.72 3.64
C ASP A 33 -9.40 -0.84 4.74
N THR A 34 -8.96 -2.06 5.00
CA THR A 34 -8.02 -2.36 6.08
C THR A 34 -7.00 -3.39 5.62
N VAL A 35 -5.81 -3.32 6.19
CA VAL A 35 -4.77 -4.34 6.06
C VAL A 35 -4.22 -4.70 7.43
N LYS A 36 -3.79 -5.95 7.61
CA LYS A 36 -3.12 -6.38 8.83
C LYS A 36 -1.60 -6.36 8.64
N VAL A 37 -0.91 -5.83 9.63
CA VAL A 37 0.56 -5.77 9.69
C VAL A 37 1.00 -6.14 11.09
N GLU A 38 1.65 -7.29 11.25
CA GLU A 38 2.12 -7.81 12.56
C GLU A 38 1.04 -7.73 13.67
N GLY A 39 -0.17 -8.20 13.36
CA GLY A 39 -1.30 -8.20 14.28
C GLY A 39 -2.02 -6.86 14.46
N ARG A 40 -1.49 -5.77 13.93
CA ARG A 40 -2.13 -4.44 13.92
C ARG A 40 -3.02 -4.28 12.70
N THR A 41 -4.11 -3.58 12.84
CA THR A 41 -5.01 -3.21 11.73
C THR A 41 -4.71 -1.78 11.30
N LEU A 42 -4.34 -1.60 10.04
CA LEU A 42 -4.18 -0.30 9.42
C LEU A 42 -5.38 0.00 8.53
N LEU A 43 -5.84 1.25 8.56
CA LEU A 43 -7.00 1.74 7.81
C LEU A 43 -6.54 2.44 6.54
N LEU A 44 -7.24 2.23 5.44
CA LEU A 44 -7.00 2.98 4.21
C LEU A 44 -7.28 4.46 4.46
N ASN A 45 -6.21 5.26 4.45
CA ASN A 45 -6.27 6.71 4.67
C ASN A 45 -6.68 7.46 3.41
N GLY A 46 -6.22 6.99 2.26
CA GLY A 46 -6.54 7.60 0.96
C GLY A 46 -5.88 6.87 -0.20
N LEU A 47 -6.34 7.21 -1.40
CA LEU A 47 -5.83 6.70 -2.67
C LEU A 47 -5.22 7.83 -3.50
N GLY A 48 -4.20 7.51 -4.27
CA GLY A 48 -3.58 8.40 -5.25
C GLY A 48 -3.27 7.69 -6.55
N LEU A 49 -3.49 8.37 -7.68
CA LEU A 49 -3.14 7.86 -9.01
C LEU A 49 -1.85 8.52 -9.49
N ARG A 50 -0.82 7.71 -9.68
CA ARG A 50 0.42 8.16 -10.33
C ARG A 50 0.23 8.15 -11.85
N LYS A 51 0.46 9.31 -12.44
CA LYS A 51 0.56 9.45 -13.91
C LYS A 51 1.96 9.91 -14.29
N LYS A 52 2.44 9.42 -15.43
CA LYS A 52 3.58 10.00 -16.15
C LYS A 52 3.03 10.62 -17.42
N PHE A 53 2.99 11.97 -17.50
CA PHE A 53 2.20 12.68 -18.49
C PHE A 53 0.71 12.27 -18.43
N VAL A 54 0.15 11.75 -19.51
CA VAL A 54 -1.24 11.28 -19.58
C VAL A 54 -1.42 9.79 -19.22
N VAL A 55 -0.31 9.07 -19.03
CA VAL A 55 -0.32 7.62 -18.84
C VAL A 55 -0.42 7.26 -17.39
N LYS A 56 -1.43 6.45 -17.03
CA LYS A 56 -1.59 5.89 -15.68
C LYS A 56 -0.49 4.84 -15.43
N VAL A 57 0.14 4.89 -14.27
CA VAL A 57 1.25 4.00 -13.90
C VAL A 57 0.84 3.05 -12.78
N TYR A 58 0.39 3.58 -11.65
CA TYR A 58 -0.13 2.80 -10.52
C TYR A 58 -1.16 3.59 -9.71
N VAL A 59 -1.97 2.88 -8.96
CA VAL A 59 -2.78 3.42 -7.87
C VAL A 59 -2.07 3.12 -6.57
N ALA A 60 -1.83 4.14 -5.74
CA ALA A 60 -1.25 3.97 -4.42
C ALA A 60 -2.32 4.13 -3.35
N GLY A 61 -2.33 3.22 -2.37
CA GLY A 61 -3.10 3.32 -1.14
C GLY A 61 -2.18 3.55 0.06
N LEU A 62 -2.47 4.59 0.84
CA LEU A 62 -1.78 4.84 2.11
C LEU A 62 -2.62 4.28 3.25
N TYR A 63 -2.01 3.44 4.09
CA TYR A 63 -2.64 2.84 5.27
C TYR A 63 -1.95 3.32 6.54
N LEU A 64 -2.77 3.72 7.52
CA LEU A 64 -2.35 4.24 8.82
C LEU A 64 -3.16 3.58 9.95
N GLU A 65 -2.64 3.55 11.18
CA GLU A 65 -3.42 3.09 12.34
C GLU A 65 -4.62 4.02 12.64
N GLN A 66 -4.45 5.31 12.39
CA GLN A 66 -5.51 6.32 12.52
C GLN A 66 -5.50 7.21 11.28
N LYS A 67 -6.68 7.50 10.74
CA LYS A 67 -6.80 8.38 9.58
C LYS A 67 -6.37 9.80 9.94
N SER A 68 -5.65 10.44 9.01
CA SER A 68 -5.20 11.82 9.14
C SER A 68 -5.23 12.53 7.79
N SER A 69 -5.62 13.78 7.80
CA SER A 69 -5.53 14.69 6.64
C SER A 69 -4.34 15.64 6.72
N ASP A 70 -3.54 15.56 7.79
CA ASP A 70 -2.34 16.39 7.95
C ASP A 70 -1.08 15.64 7.48
N PRO A 71 -0.50 16.01 6.32
CA PRO A 71 0.71 15.36 5.81
C PRO A 71 1.91 15.48 6.75
N SER A 72 2.04 16.62 7.44
CA SER A 72 3.15 16.83 8.38
C SER A 72 3.06 15.91 9.59
N ALA A 73 1.87 15.72 10.13
CA ALA A 73 1.63 14.79 11.22
C ALA A 73 1.91 13.35 10.77
N ILE A 74 1.47 12.96 9.57
CA ILE A 74 1.72 11.62 9.00
C ILE A 74 3.22 11.35 8.85
N LEU A 75 3.97 12.32 8.31
CA LEU A 75 5.41 12.17 8.08
C LEU A 75 6.21 12.10 9.39
N LYS A 76 5.84 12.90 10.39
CA LYS A 76 6.55 12.98 11.68
C LYS A 76 6.20 11.85 12.65
N ALA A 77 5.04 11.21 12.48
CA ALA A 77 4.62 10.16 13.39
C ALA A 77 5.55 8.95 13.30
N ASP A 78 6.09 8.51 14.43
CA ASP A 78 6.77 7.22 14.55
C ASP A 78 5.73 6.12 14.81
N ALA A 79 4.96 5.80 13.78
CA ALA A 79 3.85 4.86 13.80
C ALA A 79 3.84 3.99 12.56
N PRO A 80 3.25 2.78 12.61
CA PRO A 80 3.13 1.92 11.45
C PRO A 80 2.46 2.61 10.28
N LYS A 81 3.08 2.47 9.11
CA LYS A 81 2.57 2.99 7.83
C LYS A 81 2.77 1.95 6.75
N ARG A 82 1.81 1.85 5.84
CA ARG A 82 1.96 1.01 4.66
C ARG A 82 1.50 1.76 3.42
N ILE A 83 2.29 1.64 2.35
CA ILE A 83 1.90 2.08 1.01
C ILE A 83 1.81 0.84 0.14
N VAL A 84 0.67 0.65 -0.50
CA VAL A 84 0.45 -0.36 -1.54
C VAL A 84 0.39 0.35 -2.87
N MET A 85 1.27 0.00 -3.80
CA MET A 85 1.26 0.51 -5.18
C MET A 85 0.81 -0.62 -6.10
N HIS A 86 -0.42 -0.54 -6.59
CA HIS A 86 -0.98 -1.47 -7.56
C HIS A 86 -0.75 -0.93 -8.96
N PHE A 87 0.09 -1.62 -9.74
CA PHE A 87 0.45 -1.19 -11.08
C PHE A 87 -0.66 -1.49 -12.07
N VAL A 88 -0.92 -0.55 -12.98
CA VAL A 88 -1.94 -0.66 -14.03
C VAL A 88 -1.30 -0.69 -15.42
N ARG A 89 -0.03 -1.07 -15.47
CA ARG A 89 0.76 -1.33 -16.67
C ARG A 89 2.10 -1.95 -16.33
N ASN A 90 2.76 -2.51 -17.34
CA ASN A 90 4.13 -2.99 -17.21
C ASN A 90 5.10 -1.81 -17.05
N VAL A 91 6.02 -1.92 -16.09
CA VAL A 91 7.08 -0.93 -15.84
C VAL A 91 8.38 -1.69 -15.57
N SER A 92 9.45 -1.29 -16.26
CA SER A 92 10.75 -1.95 -16.08
C SER A 92 11.39 -1.55 -14.73
N LYS A 93 12.32 -2.39 -14.25
CA LYS A 93 13.11 -2.11 -13.05
C LYS A 93 13.77 -0.73 -13.12
N GLU A 94 14.39 -0.42 -14.25
CA GLU A 94 15.10 0.84 -14.48
C GLU A 94 14.14 2.03 -14.33
N GLN A 95 12.97 1.95 -14.94
CA GLN A 95 11.95 3.02 -14.86
C GLN A 95 11.45 3.25 -13.44
N ILE A 96 11.27 2.17 -12.65
CA ILE A 96 10.87 2.27 -11.25
C ILE A 96 12.02 2.86 -10.42
N ALA A 97 13.23 2.35 -10.61
CA ALA A 97 14.42 2.81 -9.87
C ALA A 97 14.70 4.30 -10.14
N ASP A 98 14.62 4.73 -11.40
CA ASP A 98 14.78 6.14 -11.78
C ASP A 98 13.72 7.04 -11.12
N ALA A 99 12.45 6.59 -11.10
CA ALA A 99 11.37 7.34 -10.46
C ALA A 99 11.56 7.50 -8.95
N PHE A 100 12.03 6.45 -8.26
CA PHE A 100 12.37 6.55 -6.83
C PHE A 100 13.61 7.40 -6.59
N ALA A 101 14.66 7.26 -7.42
CA ALA A 101 15.88 8.06 -7.31
C ALA A 101 15.57 9.56 -7.48
N GLU A 102 14.74 9.92 -8.46
CA GLU A 102 14.24 11.28 -8.68
C GLU A 102 13.43 11.76 -7.46
N SER A 103 12.56 10.91 -6.91
CA SER A 103 11.75 11.23 -5.73
C SER A 103 12.64 11.52 -4.51
N PHE A 104 13.66 10.69 -4.25
CA PHE A 104 14.62 10.96 -3.17
C PHE A 104 15.36 12.28 -3.39
N ALA A 105 15.82 12.55 -4.61
CA ALA A 105 16.53 13.78 -4.93
C ALA A 105 15.68 15.04 -4.69
N ASN A 106 14.39 14.96 -5.03
CA ASN A 106 13.49 16.12 -4.94
C ASN A 106 12.91 16.34 -3.54
N ASN A 107 12.64 15.26 -2.79
CA ASN A 107 11.94 15.36 -1.51
C ASN A 107 12.86 15.26 -0.29
N THR A 108 14.02 14.61 -0.43
CA THR A 108 14.99 14.40 0.66
C THR A 108 16.43 14.54 0.13
N PRO A 109 16.83 15.74 -0.35
CA PRO A 109 18.13 15.91 -1.01
C PRO A 109 19.32 15.50 -0.13
N ASP A 110 19.23 15.71 1.19
CA ASP A 110 20.27 15.34 2.14
C ASP A 110 20.38 13.82 2.36
N ALA A 111 19.32 13.05 2.08
CA ALA A 111 19.33 11.61 2.24
C ALA A 111 20.35 10.92 1.31
N ARG A 112 20.66 11.50 0.16
CA ARG A 112 21.71 11.00 -0.74
C ARG A 112 23.10 10.98 -0.07
N ASN A 113 23.34 11.85 0.88
CA ASN A 113 24.61 11.92 1.59
C ASN A 113 24.59 11.10 2.89
N THR A 114 23.44 11.07 3.59
CA THR A 114 23.32 10.45 4.91
C THR A 114 22.81 9.01 4.88
N MET A 115 22.11 8.61 3.82
CA MET A 115 21.46 7.28 3.66
C MET A 115 21.77 6.66 2.28
N LYS A 116 22.94 6.94 1.73
CA LYS A 116 23.30 6.47 0.39
C LYS A 116 23.25 4.94 0.28
N ALA A 117 23.78 4.25 1.29
CA ALA A 117 23.82 2.78 1.27
C ALA A 117 22.42 2.15 1.28
N GLU A 118 21.52 2.69 2.11
CA GLU A 118 20.13 2.23 2.21
C GLU A 118 19.36 2.52 0.92
N ILE A 119 19.56 3.70 0.32
CA ILE A 119 18.96 4.07 -0.98
C ILE A 119 19.46 3.14 -2.07
N ASP A 120 20.77 2.89 -2.17
CA ASP A 120 21.35 2.00 -3.16
C ASP A 120 20.82 0.55 -3.00
N GLN A 121 20.70 0.06 -1.75
CA GLN A 121 20.09 -1.25 -1.48
C GLN A 121 18.62 -1.30 -1.91
N PHE A 122 17.86 -0.25 -1.59
CA PHE A 122 16.46 -0.15 -1.97
C PHE A 122 16.27 -0.18 -3.49
N LEU A 123 17.00 0.67 -4.22
CA LEU A 123 16.95 0.73 -5.68
C LEU A 123 17.39 -0.61 -6.32
N GLY A 124 18.41 -1.26 -5.72
CA GLY A 124 18.89 -2.56 -6.17
C GLY A 124 17.88 -3.70 -6.00
N ALA A 125 17.03 -3.64 -4.96
CA ALA A 125 16.04 -4.65 -4.64
C ALA A 125 14.74 -4.54 -5.48
N LEU A 126 14.57 -3.45 -6.23
CA LEU A 126 13.43 -3.29 -7.14
C LEU A 126 13.51 -4.28 -8.30
N GLU A 127 12.37 -4.66 -8.82
CA GLU A 127 12.20 -5.56 -9.97
C GLU A 127 11.26 -4.93 -11.00
N SER A 128 11.26 -5.45 -12.24
CA SER A 128 10.23 -5.10 -13.20
C SER A 128 8.88 -5.62 -12.72
N VAL A 129 7.83 -4.86 -12.98
CA VAL A 129 6.45 -5.22 -12.62
C VAL A 129 5.56 -5.22 -13.85
N ASN A 130 4.54 -6.04 -13.82
CA ASN A 130 3.51 -6.12 -14.84
C ASN A 130 2.23 -5.43 -14.38
N ASP A 131 1.30 -5.26 -15.31
CA ASP A 131 -0.08 -4.88 -14.98
C ASP A 131 -0.68 -5.87 -13.97
N GLY A 132 -1.24 -5.35 -12.88
CA GLY A 132 -1.77 -6.14 -11.77
C GLY A 132 -0.78 -6.44 -10.65
N ASP A 133 0.52 -6.22 -10.83
CA ASP A 133 1.52 -6.43 -9.79
C ASP A 133 1.45 -5.37 -8.69
N GLU A 134 1.87 -5.74 -7.48
CA GLU A 134 1.90 -4.86 -6.32
C GLU A 134 3.32 -4.69 -5.77
N VAL A 135 3.69 -3.44 -5.53
CA VAL A 135 4.88 -3.07 -4.74
C VAL A 135 4.39 -2.47 -3.42
N VAL A 136 4.85 -3.02 -2.31
CA VAL A 136 4.40 -2.65 -0.97
C VAL A 136 5.57 -2.18 -0.13
N LEU A 137 5.43 -1.00 0.46
CA LEU A 137 6.35 -0.46 1.46
C LEU A 137 5.65 -0.47 2.82
N THR A 138 6.25 -1.10 3.81
CA THR A 138 5.73 -1.15 5.18
C THR A 138 6.77 -0.64 6.14
N TYR A 139 6.47 0.45 6.82
CA TYR A 139 7.27 0.97 7.93
C TYR A 139 6.69 0.51 9.25
N LEU A 140 7.56 -0.01 10.12
CA LEU A 140 7.25 -0.33 11.50
C LEU A 140 8.28 0.32 12.42
N PRO A 141 7.86 1.01 13.49
CA PRO A 141 8.78 1.51 14.50
C PRO A 141 9.72 0.42 15.00
N ALA A 142 10.98 0.76 15.25
CA ALA A 142 12.06 -0.13 15.70
C ALA A 142 12.41 -1.30 14.74
N THR A 143 11.64 -1.53 13.68
CA THR A 143 11.91 -2.61 12.72
C THR A 143 12.43 -2.08 11.38
N GLY A 144 12.06 -0.84 11.04
CA GLY A 144 12.42 -0.18 9.79
C GLY A 144 11.41 -0.38 8.65
N THR A 145 11.87 -0.22 7.43
CA THR A 145 11.03 -0.31 6.23
C THR A 145 11.27 -1.62 5.49
N THR A 146 10.20 -2.35 5.22
CA THR A 146 10.22 -3.55 4.37
C THR A 146 9.67 -3.20 2.99
N LEU A 147 10.39 -3.62 1.94
CA LEU A 147 9.93 -3.66 0.56
C LEU A 147 9.46 -5.07 0.23
N ALA A 148 8.23 -5.20 -0.24
CA ALA A 148 7.70 -6.46 -0.78
C ALA A 148 7.18 -6.25 -2.20
N ILE A 149 7.31 -7.27 -3.05
CA ILE A 149 6.78 -7.30 -4.41
C ILE A 149 5.95 -8.57 -4.55
N ASN A 150 4.68 -8.42 -4.91
CA ASN A 150 3.72 -9.51 -5.02
C ASN A 150 3.70 -10.42 -3.77
N GLY A 151 3.70 -9.80 -2.59
CA GLY A 151 3.65 -10.46 -1.29
C GLY A 151 4.96 -11.14 -0.86
N LYS A 152 6.06 -10.99 -1.62
CA LYS A 152 7.37 -11.52 -1.27
C LYS A 152 8.28 -10.41 -0.77
N ASP A 153 8.77 -10.52 0.46
CA ASP A 153 9.76 -9.59 1.02
C ASP A 153 11.05 -9.64 0.20
N LYS A 154 11.54 -8.47 -0.19
CA LYS A 154 12.76 -8.29 -0.98
C LYS A 154 13.88 -7.65 -0.18
N LEU A 155 13.53 -6.72 0.72
CA LEU A 155 14.48 -5.93 1.49
C LEU A 155 13.84 -5.44 2.78
N ARG A 156 14.66 -5.33 3.83
CA ARG A 156 14.34 -4.59 5.06
C ARG A 156 15.54 -3.68 5.39
N ILE A 157 15.27 -2.40 5.61
CA ILE A 157 16.22 -1.35 5.98
C ILE A 157 15.69 -0.53 7.14
#